data_037f74655ded82b10e1536104b43697c
#
_entry.id   037f74655ded82b10e1536104b43697c
#
_cell.length_a   1.000
_cell.length_b   1.000
_cell.length_c   1.000
_cell.angle_alpha   90.00
_cell.angle_beta   90.00
_cell.angle_gamma   90.00
#
_symmetry.space_group_name_H-M   'P 1'
#
loop_
_entity.id
_entity.type
_entity.pdbx_description
1 polymer ?
#
loop_
_entity_poly.entity_id
_entity_poly.type
_entity_poly.pdbx_seq_one_letter_code
_entity_poly.pdbx_strand_id
1 'polypeptide(L)' 'MKPQVCLNDLQPGQQAIVQELRSTGSIRRRLLDMGLIRNTVVQCLGRSPGGDPSAFLIRGAVIAIRAADSQHI' A
#
# COMPACT_ATOMS: atom_id res chain seq x y z
N MET A 1 -2.05 -5.84 21.68
CA MET A 1 -1.89 -4.82 20.65
C MET A 1 -1.18 -5.41 19.43
N LYS A 2 -1.78 -5.30 18.28
CA LYS A 2 -1.14 -5.82 17.06
C LYS A 2 -0.04 -4.88 16.62
N PRO A 3 1.14 -5.41 16.25
CA PRO A 3 2.18 -4.56 15.69
C PRO A 3 1.71 -3.97 14.35
N GLN A 4 2.11 -2.75 14.08
CA GLN A 4 1.85 -2.14 12.78
C GLN A 4 2.80 -2.72 11.75
N VAL A 5 2.29 -2.93 10.55
CA VAL A 5 3.10 -3.41 9.42
C VAL A 5 3.00 -2.40 8.28
N CYS A 6 3.99 -2.43 7.40
CA CYS A 6 3.98 -1.61 6.19
C CYS A 6 3.30 -2.39 5.07
N LEU A 7 2.79 -1.68 4.06
CA LEU A 7 2.27 -2.36 2.87
C LEU A 7 3.32 -3.27 2.25
N ASN A 8 4.58 -2.88 2.37
CA ASN A 8 5.69 -3.65 1.83
C ASN A 8 5.82 -5.04 2.49
N ASP A 9 5.24 -5.23 3.67
CA ASP A 9 5.28 -6.50 4.39
C ASP A 9 4.13 -7.44 4.02
N LEU A 10 3.15 -6.96 3.27
CA LEU A 10 2.02 -7.80 2.88
C LEU A 10 2.43 -8.84 1.85
N GLN A 11 2.00 -10.07 2.09
CA GLN A 11 2.16 -11.15 1.11
C GLN A 11 0.93 -11.20 0.20
N PRO A 12 1.06 -11.78 -1.00
CA PRO A 12 -0.10 -11.93 -1.90
C PRO A 12 -1.27 -12.59 -1.19
N GLY A 13 -2.44 -11.99 -1.33
CA GLY A 13 -3.66 -12.46 -0.69
C GLY A 13 -3.95 -11.86 0.67
N GLN A 14 -2.97 -11.23 1.32
CA GLN A 14 -3.17 -10.61 2.62
C GLN A 14 -3.81 -9.24 2.47
N GLN A 15 -4.60 -8.87 3.48
CA GLN A 15 -5.25 -7.57 3.57
C GLN A 15 -4.79 -6.81 4.79
N ALA A 16 -4.88 -5.49 4.71
CA ALA A 16 -4.59 -4.61 5.83
C ALA A 16 -5.47 -3.37 5.73
N ILE A 17 -5.54 -2.64 6.84
CA ILE A 17 -6.28 -1.37 6.91
C ILE A 17 -5.25 -0.25 7.07
N VAL A 18 -5.36 0.78 6.24
CA VAL A 18 -4.47 1.94 6.32
C VAL A 18 -4.71 2.66 7.64
N GLN A 19 -3.66 2.79 8.44
CA GLN A 19 -3.70 3.55 9.69
C GLN A 19 -3.04 4.91 9.52
N GLU A 20 -1.93 4.95 8.80
CA GLU A 20 -1.14 6.16 8.68
C GLU A 20 -0.39 6.16 7.35
N LEU A 21 -0.27 7.32 6.76
CA LEU A 21 0.49 7.53 5.54
C LEU A 21 1.68 8.42 5.90
N ARG A 22 2.88 7.81 5.97
CA ARG A 22 4.10 8.52 6.37
C ARG A 22 4.86 9.15 5.23
N SER A 23 4.39 8.96 4.00
CA SER A 23 4.96 9.61 2.83
C SER A 23 4.76 11.12 2.91
N THR A 24 5.63 11.87 2.23
CA THR A 24 5.56 13.33 2.22
C THR A 24 5.59 13.84 0.77
N GLY A 25 5.29 15.13 0.60
CA GLY A 25 5.39 15.78 -0.68
C GLY A 25 4.40 15.28 -1.73
N SER A 26 4.83 15.27 -2.99
CA SER A 26 3.98 14.89 -4.11
C SER A 26 3.58 13.42 -4.07
N ILE A 27 4.43 12.56 -3.52
CA ILE A 27 4.11 11.14 -3.37
C ILE A 27 2.91 10.98 -2.44
N ARG A 28 2.90 11.67 -1.31
CA ARG A 28 1.77 11.63 -0.38
C ARG A 28 0.48 12.07 -1.05
N ARG A 29 0.53 13.14 -1.83
CA ARG A 29 -0.65 13.63 -2.53
C ARG A 29 -1.18 12.59 -3.52
N ARG A 30 -0.28 11.97 -4.28
CA ARG A 30 -0.67 10.93 -5.24
C ARG A 30 -1.36 9.75 -4.54
N LEU A 31 -0.78 9.29 -3.43
CA LEU A 31 -1.33 8.15 -2.70
C LEU A 31 -2.71 8.48 -2.12
N LEU A 32 -2.88 9.70 -1.61
CA LEU A 32 -4.19 10.14 -1.12
C LEU A 32 -5.22 10.23 -2.26
N ASP A 33 -4.80 10.72 -3.42
CA ASP A 33 -5.68 10.82 -4.59
C ASP A 33 -6.10 9.43 -5.09
N MET A 34 -5.26 8.42 -4.88
CA MET A 34 -5.58 7.04 -5.22
C MET A 34 -6.52 6.38 -4.21
N GLY A 35 -6.81 7.05 -3.11
CA GLY A 35 -7.72 6.53 -2.09
C GLY A 35 -7.07 5.90 -0.88
N LEU A 36 -5.76 6.07 -0.70
CA LEU A 36 -5.04 5.52 0.46
C LEU A 36 -5.24 6.39 1.69
N ILE A 37 -6.48 6.55 2.08
CA ILE A 37 -6.84 7.31 3.27
C ILE A 37 -6.98 6.36 4.46
N ARG A 38 -7.02 6.93 5.66
CA ARG A 38 -7.17 6.15 6.88
C ARG A 38 -8.41 5.28 6.82
N ASN A 39 -8.31 4.07 7.32
CA ASN A 39 -9.35 3.04 7.37
C ASN A 39 -9.68 2.40 6.02
N THR A 40 -8.93 2.69 4.97
CA THR A 40 -9.10 2.02 3.69
C THR A 40 -8.52 0.62 3.75
N VAL A 41 -9.26 -0.37 3.24
CA VAL A 41 -8.78 -1.74 3.14
C VAL A 41 -7.94 -1.88 1.89
N VAL A 42 -6.75 -2.47 2.04
CA VAL A 42 -5.81 -2.72 0.95
C VAL A 42 -5.50 -4.20 0.91
N GLN A 43 -5.53 -4.79 -0.26
CA GLN A 43 -5.16 -6.20 -0.45
C GLN A 43 -3.95 -6.29 -1.37
N CYS A 44 -2.95 -7.05 -0.96
CA CYS A 44 -1.81 -7.33 -1.82
C CYS A 44 -2.23 -8.38 -2.84
N LEU A 45 -2.12 -8.07 -4.13
CA LEU A 45 -2.48 -8.99 -5.20
C LEU A 45 -1.29 -9.82 -5.66
N GLY A 46 -0.09 -9.25 -5.58
CA GLY A 46 1.11 -9.94 -6.02
C GLY A 46 2.26 -8.98 -6.22
N ARG A 47 3.40 -9.55 -6.59
CA ARG A 47 4.61 -8.77 -6.86
C ARG A 47 4.99 -8.98 -8.33
N SER A 48 5.64 -7.98 -8.91
CA SER A 48 6.19 -8.12 -10.25
C SER A 48 7.32 -9.19 -10.24
N PRO A 49 7.72 -9.70 -11.41
CA PRO A 49 8.78 -10.73 -11.47
C PRO A 49 10.07 -10.33 -10.76
N GLY A 50 10.38 -9.04 -10.72
CA GLY A 50 11.55 -8.53 -10.00
C GLY A 50 11.30 -8.26 -8.53
N GLY A 51 10.09 -8.50 -8.03
CA GLY A 51 9.73 -8.24 -6.64
C GLY A 51 9.30 -6.81 -6.35
N ASP A 52 9.42 -5.91 -7.31
CA ASP A 52 9.10 -4.50 -7.17
C ASP A 52 8.71 -3.93 -8.55
N PRO A 53 7.60 -3.22 -8.69
CA PRO A 53 6.62 -2.89 -7.65
C PRO A 53 5.68 -4.05 -7.32
N SER A 54 4.93 -3.90 -6.24
CA SER A 54 3.85 -4.81 -5.89
C SER A 54 2.51 -4.23 -6.34
N ALA A 55 1.57 -5.11 -6.65
CA ALA A 55 0.22 -4.70 -7.04
C ALA A 55 -0.72 -4.80 -5.84
N PHE A 56 -1.51 -3.76 -5.62
CA PHE A 56 -2.48 -3.70 -4.53
C PHE A 56 -3.86 -3.38 -5.06
N LEU A 57 -4.87 -4.00 -4.47
CA LEU A 57 -6.26 -3.68 -4.73
C LEU A 57 -6.71 -2.65 -3.70
N ILE A 58 -7.08 -1.47 -4.16
CA ILE A 58 -7.46 -0.34 -3.32
C ILE A 58 -8.76 0.24 -3.89
N ARG A 59 -9.85 0.11 -3.13
CA ARG A 59 -11.16 0.67 -3.50
C ARG A 59 -11.60 0.25 -4.90
N GLY A 60 -11.36 -1.02 -5.24
CA GLY A 60 -11.75 -1.57 -6.54
C GLY A 60 -10.78 -1.32 -7.67
N ALA A 61 -9.68 -0.62 -7.44
CA ALA A 61 -8.67 -0.33 -8.45
C ALA A 61 -7.38 -1.10 -8.15
N VAL A 62 -6.72 -1.57 -9.20
CA VAL A 62 -5.42 -2.22 -9.07
C VAL A 62 -4.34 -1.16 -9.27
N ILE A 63 -3.49 -0.98 -8.27
CA ILE A 63 -2.47 0.05 -8.26
C ILE A 63 -1.12 -0.59 -7.95
N ALA A 64 -0.10 -0.26 -8.74
CA ALA A 64 1.27 -0.70 -8.50
C ALA A 64 1.99 0.34 -7.64
N ILE A 65 2.57 -0.11 -6.54
CA ILE A 65 3.29 0.76 -5.61
C ILE A 65 4.69 0.20 -5.40
N ARG A 66 5.70 1.04 -5.57
CA ARG A 66 7.09 0.65 -5.36
C ARG A 66 7.37 0.43 -3.88
N ALA A 67 8.33 -0.47 -3.59
CA ALA A 67 8.72 -0.75 -2.22
C ALA A 67 9.18 0.50 -1.49
N ALA A 68 9.89 1.41 -2.16
CA ALA A 68 10.33 2.67 -1.57
C ALA A 68 9.18 3.51 -1.02
N ASP A 69 7.99 3.39 -1.62
CA ASP A 69 6.80 4.12 -1.18
C ASP A 69 5.96 3.31 -0.21
N SER A 70 5.81 2.00 -0.46
CA SER A 70 4.95 1.15 0.37
C SER A 70 5.49 0.95 1.78
N GLN A 71 6.79 1.13 1.99
CA GLN A 71 7.36 1.02 3.33
C GLN A 71 6.89 2.13 4.28
N HIS A 72 6.29 3.18 3.76
CA HIS A 72 5.80 4.31 4.55
C HIS A 72 4.27 4.31 4.74
N ILE A 73 3.60 3.21 4.41
CA ILE A 73 2.14 3.13 4.49
C ILE A 73 1.66 2.12 5.51
#